data_d00e0551671bc1b56fad2c5209e39b6e
#
_entry.id   d00e0551671bc1b56fad2c5209e39b6e
#
_cell.length_a   1.000
_cell.length_b   1.000
_cell.length_c   1.000
_cell.angle_alpha   90.00
_cell.angle_beta   90.00
_cell.angle_gamma   90.00
#
_symmetry.space_group_name_H-M   'P 1'
#
loop_
_entity.id
_entity.type
_entity.pdbx_description
1 polymer ?
#
loop_
_entity_poly.entity_id
_entity_poly.type
_entity_poly.pdbx_seq_one_letter_code
_entity_poly.pdbx_strand_id
1 'polypeptide(L)'
;ERKRLGALLVPQILRSIDHDIENTVFSYIPNTAESAFFGLVGGLDEYCQHIRAERILHENGSLTEQRLKEILRFKPRFEKVAIKDVKMRTFITQDNDRDDLVAHVYDITYGTIRAGKDNLVILDDSIVRGTTLRQSIVRILDRLEPRKIVVCSSAPQIRYPDCYGID
;
A
#
# COMPACT_ATOMS: atom_id res chain seq x y z
N GLU A 1 -3.27 -12.24 13.91
CA GLU A 1 -3.90 -12.72 12.68
C GLU A 1 -3.77 -11.71 11.56
N ARG A 2 -4.23 -10.44 11.69
CA ARG A 2 -4.17 -9.40 10.65
C ARG A 2 -2.75 -9.15 10.12
N LYS A 3 -1.73 -9.09 10.99
CA LYS A 3 -0.32 -8.97 10.55
C LYS A 3 0.10 -10.13 9.63
N ARG A 4 -0.32 -11.37 9.95
CA ARG A 4 -0.02 -12.53 9.12
C ARG A 4 -0.64 -12.41 7.73
N LEU A 5 -1.88 -11.91 7.64
CA LEU A 5 -2.53 -11.66 6.36
C LEU A 5 -1.76 -10.66 5.51
N GLY A 6 -1.29 -9.56 6.11
CA GLY A 6 -0.45 -8.57 5.42
C GLY A 6 0.85 -9.16 4.88
N ALA A 7 1.55 -9.97 5.68
CA ALA A 7 2.78 -10.64 5.24
C ALA A 7 2.54 -11.61 4.08
N LEU A 8 1.42 -12.32 4.08
CA LEU A 8 1.06 -13.26 3.00
C LEU A 8 0.78 -12.58 1.65
N LEU A 9 0.52 -11.26 1.62
CA LEU A 9 0.33 -10.50 0.38
C LEU A 9 1.65 -10.20 -0.35
N VAL A 10 2.80 -10.29 0.33
CA VAL A 10 4.10 -9.89 -0.23
C VAL A 10 4.39 -10.53 -1.60
N PRO A 11 4.28 -11.86 -1.80
CA PRO A 11 4.60 -12.47 -3.09
C PRO A 11 3.71 -11.97 -4.23
N GLN A 12 2.43 -11.70 -3.95
CA GLN A 12 1.49 -11.21 -4.95
C GLN A 12 1.76 -9.74 -5.29
N ILE A 13 2.06 -8.93 -4.29
CA ILE A 13 2.42 -7.52 -4.48
C ILE A 13 3.71 -7.40 -5.28
N LEU A 14 4.74 -8.17 -4.95
CA LEU A 14 6.01 -8.17 -5.68
C LEU A 14 5.81 -8.48 -7.18
N ARG A 15 4.99 -9.49 -7.50
CA ARG A 15 4.64 -9.78 -8.91
C ARG A 15 3.90 -8.62 -9.57
N SER A 16 3.01 -7.94 -8.84
CA SER A 16 2.22 -6.82 -9.39
C SER A 16 3.06 -5.60 -9.72
N ILE A 17 4.22 -5.43 -9.10
CA ILE A 17 5.16 -4.32 -9.33
C ILE A 17 6.42 -4.76 -10.09
N ASP A 18 6.41 -5.97 -10.66
CA ASP A 18 7.56 -6.54 -11.37
C ASP A 18 8.85 -6.55 -10.52
N HIS A 19 8.72 -6.77 -9.21
CA HIS A 19 9.78 -6.72 -8.19
C HIS A 19 10.53 -5.37 -8.09
N ASP A 20 9.96 -4.29 -8.64
CA ASP A 20 10.54 -2.94 -8.62
C ASP A 20 10.31 -2.25 -7.26
N ILE A 21 11.03 -2.70 -6.23
CA ILE A 21 10.96 -2.16 -4.86
C ILE A 21 11.44 -0.70 -4.81
N GLU A 22 12.50 -0.37 -5.55
CA GLU A 22 13.16 0.94 -5.47
C GLU A 22 12.29 2.09 -6.02
N ASN A 23 11.44 1.77 -6.99
CA ASN A 23 10.47 2.71 -7.55
C ASN A 23 9.04 2.39 -7.09
N THR A 24 8.87 1.91 -5.87
CA THR A 24 7.56 1.62 -5.29
C THR A 24 7.44 2.24 -3.91
N VAL A 25 6.31 2.93 -3.70
CA VAL A 25 5.87 3.43 -2.40
C VAL A 25 4.74 2.53 -1.90
N PHE A 26 4.85 2.10 -0.65
CA PHE A 26 3.84 1.27 0.02
C PHE A 26 3.11 2.12 1.06
N SER A 27 1.80 2.08 1.03
CA SER A 27 0.93 2.81 1.94
C SER A 27 -0.33 2.01 2.27
N TYR A 28 -1.20 2.55 3.11
CA TYR A 28 -2.44 1.92 3.50
C TYR A 28 -3.56 2.94 3.67
N ILE A 29 -4.80 2.47 3.65
CA ILE A 29 -5.97 3.29 3.95
C ILE A 29 -6.23 3.24 5.47
N PRO A 30 -6.17 4.38 6.16
CA PRO A 30 -6.46 4.41 7.60
C PRO A 30 -7.96 4.10 7.87
N ASN A 31 -8.31 3.48 9.01
CA ASN A 31 -7.45 3.11 10.15
C ASN A 31 -7.29 1.59 10.23
N THR A 32 -8.23 0.81 9.72
CA THR A 32 -8.36 -0.64 9.99
C THR A 32 -7.26 -1.46 9.30
N ALA A 33 -6.79 -1.01 8.14
CA ALA A 33 -5.72 -1.68 7.38
C ALA A 33 -4.34 -1.60 8.05
N GLU A 34 -4.14 -0.69 9.01
CA GLU A 34 -2.83 -0.44 9.62
C GLU A 34 -2.18 -1.71 10.22
N SER A 35 -2.95 -2.54 10.91
CA SER A 35 -2.42 -3.78 11.49
C SER A 35 -1.90 -4.76 10.44
N ALA A 36 -2.60 -4.88 9.29
CA ALA A 36 -2.15 -5.72 8.18
C ALA A 36 -0.94 -5.09 7.48
N PHE A 37 -0.92 -3.75 7.38
CA PHE A 37 0.21 -3.02 6.81
C PHE A 37 1.50 -3.27 7.57
N PHE A 38 1.50 -3.29 8.92
CA PHE A 38 2.68 -3.69 9.68
C PHE A 38 3.16 -5.11 9.38
N GLY A 39 2.25 -6.01 9.04
CA GLY A 39 2.63 -7.34 8.55
C GLY A 39 3.28 -7.32 7.17
N LEU A 40 2.74 -6.52 6.26
CA LEU A 40 3.33 -6.28 4.94
C LEU A 40 4.74 -5.68 5.05
N VAL A 41 4.92 -4.68 5.93
CA VAL A 41 6.22 -4.07 6.22
C VAL A 41 7.25 -5.12 6.62
N GLY A 42 6.89 -5.97 7.60
CA GLY A 42 7.80 -7.05 8.07
C GLY A 42 8.17 -8.02 6.95
N GLY A 43 7.19 -8.46 6.16
CA GLY A 43 7.45 -9.40 5.06
C GLY A 43 8.25 -8.79 3.90
N LEU A 44 8.06 -7.51 3.59
CA LEU A 44 8.88 -6.80 2.60
C LEU A 44 10.32 -6.58 3.09
N ASP A 45 10.49 -6.29 4.39
CA ASP A 45 11.83 -6.14 4.95
C ASP A 45 12.59 -7.47 4.94
N GLU A 46 11.93 -8.57 5.31
CA GLU A 46 12.50 -9.93 5.22
C GLU A 46 12.91 -10.27 3.78
N TYR A 47 12.06 -9.98 2.78
CA TYR A 47 12.40 -10.14 1.38
C TYR A 47 13.63 -9.32 0.98
N CYS A 48 13.70 -8.04 1.36
CA CYS A 48 14.84 -7.19 1.05
C CYS A 48 16.12 -7.63 1.77
N GLN A 49 16.02 -8.16 2.99
CA GLN A 49 17.15 -8.76 3.69
C GLN A 49 17.73 -9.96 2.92
N HIS A 50 16.85 -10.83 2.42
CA HIS A 50 17.26 -11.98 1.62
C HIS A 50 18.01 -11.55 0.34
N ILE A 51 17.44 -10.61 -0.43
CA ILE A 51 18.07 -10.09 -1.63
C ILE A 51 19.43 -9.41 -1.34
N ARG A 52 19.51 -8.65 -0.25
CA ARG A 52 20.77 -8.02 0.17
C ARG A 52 21.82 -9.07 0.53
N ALA A 53 21.44 -10.11 1.26
CA ALA A 53 22.35 -11.21 1.61
C ALA A 53 22.86 -11.95 0.36
N GLU A 54 21.99 -12.30 -0.58
CA GLU A 54 22.36 -12.90 -1.85
C GLU A 54 23.35 -12.02 -2.63
N ARG A 55 23.07 -10.72 -2.76
CA ARG A 55 23.96 -9.77 -3.46
C ARG A 55 25.35 -9.71 -2.81
N ILE A 56 25.42 -9.70 -1.47
CA ILE A 56 26.70 -9.69 -0.74
C ILE A 56 27.49 -10.98 -0.99
N LEU A 57 26.81 -12.13 -0.94
CA LEU A 57 27.46 -13.43 -1.18
C LEU A 57 27.98 -13.58 -2.61
N HIS A 58 27.32 -12.96 -3.59
CA HIS A 58 27.77 -12.98 -4.99
C HIS A 58 28.99 -12.13 -5.29
N GLU A 59 29.39 -11.20 -4.42
CA GLU A 59 30.58 -10.32 -4.64
C GLU A 59 31.93 -11.04 -4.45
N ASN A 60 31.94 -12.34 -4.08
CA ASN A 60 33.11 -13.23 -4.08
C ASN A 60 34.40 -12.61 -3.51
N GLY A 61 34.34 -11.86 -2.43
CA GLY A 61 35.49 -11.25 -1.77
C GLY A 61 35.99 -9.93 -2.37
N SER A 62 35.34 -9.42 -3.43
CA SER A 62 35.64 -8.10 -4.02
C SER A 62 34.77 -6.95 -3.47
N LEU A 63 34.07 -7.18 -2.34
CA LEU A 63 33.14 -6.25 -1.76
C LEU A 63 33.84 -5.01 -1.20
N THR A 64 33.65 -3.87 -1.84
CA THR A 64 34.11 -2.57 -1.35
C THR A 64 33.09 -1.95 -0.38
N GLU A 65 33.55 -1.02 0.47
CA GLU A 65 32.64 -0.28 1.37
C GLU A 65 31.52 0.46 0.60
N GLN A 66 31.88 1.06 -0.53
CA GLN A 66 30.91 1.76 -1.37
C GLN A 66 29.86 0.79 -1.91
N ARG A 67 30.29 -0.37 -2.42
CA ARG A 67 29.41 -1.40 -2.94
C ARG A 67 28.48 -1.97 -1.85
N LEU A 68 29.01 -2.20 -0.67
CA LEU A 68 28.22 -2.62 0.49
C LEU A 68 27.14 -1.59 0.82
N LYS A 69 27.47 -0.30 0.85
CA LYS A 69 26.49 0.77 1.09
C LYS A 69 25.38 0.81 0.02
N GLU A 70 25.72 0.58 -1.24
CA GLU A 70 24.74 0.48 -2.33
C GLU A 70 23.77 -0.69 -2.11
N ILE A 71 24.29 -1.87 -1.79
CA ILE A 71 23.45 -3.06 -1.52
C ILE A 71 22.54 -2.80 -0.32
N LEU A 72 23.04 -2.21 0.74
CA LEU A 72 22.27 -1.92 1.96
C LEU A 72 21.19 -0.85 1.76
N ARG A 73 21.29 0.00 0.73
CA ARG A 73 20.27 0.98 0.35
C ARG A 73 19.00 0.34 -0.25
N PHE A 74 19.10 -0.92 -0.71
CA PHE A 74 17.94 -1.63 -1.23
C PHE A 74 16.95 -1.92 -0.09
N LYS A 75 15.91 -1.11 -0.01
CA LYS A 75 14.86 -1.18 1.03
C LYS A 75 13.54 -0.66 0.50
N PRO A 76 12.40 -1.14 1.01
CA PRO A 76 11.10 -0.62 0.65
C PRO A 76 10.89 0.80 1.19
N ARG A 77 10.08 1.59 0.48
CA ARG A 77 9.66 2.93 0.87
C ARG A 77 8.26 2.89 1.43
N PHE A 78 8.12 3.18 2.71
CA PHE A 78 6.84 3.23 3.40
C PHE A 78 6.46 4.67 3.69
N GLU A 79 5.29 5.09 3.18
CA GLU A 79 4.82 6.47 3.34
C GLU A 79 3.35 6.48 3.75
N LYS A 80 2.96 7.42 4.57
CA LYS A 80 1.57 7.68 4.89
C LYS A 80 0.98 8.62 3.83
N VAL A 81 0.52 8.05 2.73
CA VAL A 81 0.03 8.83 1.58
C VAL A 81 -1.39 9.32 1.81
N ALA A 82 -2.27 8.49 2.39
CA ALA A 82 -3.64 8.87 2.71
C ALA A 82 -3.80 9.16 4.20
N ILE A 83 -4.38 10.30 4.53
CA ILE A 83 -4.71 10.72 5.90
C ILE A 83 -6.22 10.87 5.99
N LYS A 84 -6.84 10.23 6.97
CA LYS A 84 -8.27 10.35 7.21
C LYS A 84 -8.54 11.48 8.19
N ASP A 85 -9.35 12.45 7.80
CA ASP A 85 -9.81 13.49 8.72
C ASP A 85 -10.87 12.90 9.68
N VAL A 86 -10.55 12.89 10.97
CA VAL A 86 -11.39 12.32 12.02
C VAL A 86 -12.64 13.18 12.30
N LYS A 87 -12.59 14.46 11.97
CA LYS A 87 -13.68 15.41 12.28
C LYS A 87 -14.94 15.23 11.43
N MET A 88 -14.81 14.58 10.27
CA MET A 88 -15.92 14.44 9.30
C MET A 88 -16.82 13.21 9.53
N ARG A 89 -16.63 12.43 10.59
CA ARG A 89 -17.41 11.20 10.86
C ARG A 89 -18.85 11.44 11.28
N THR A 90 -19.22 12.65 11.66
CA THR A 90 -20.49 12.95 12.37
C THR A 90 -21.65 13.42 11.50
N PHE A 91 -21.49 13.60 10.19
CA PHE A 91 -22.51 14.24 9.35
C PHE A 91 -22.86 13.48 8.06
N ILE A 92 -22.91 12.15 8.09
CA ILE A 92 -23.41 11.38 6.95
C ILE A 92 -24.93 11.29 7.06
N THR A 93 -25.62 12.26 6.48
CA THR A 93 -27.05 12.19 6.20
C THR A 93 -27.26 12.49 4.72
N GLN A 94 -27.80 11.51 4.00
CA GLN A 94 -28.33 11.49 2.63
C GLN A 94 -27.36 11.08 1.49
N ASP A 95 -27.89 10.19 0.63
CA ASP A 95 -27.15 9.44 -0.37
C ASP A 95 -26.61 10.23 -1.58
N ASN A 96 -27.08 11.48 -1.80
CA ASN A 96 -26.67 12.28 -2.96
C ASN A 96 -25.36 13.07 -2.77
N ASP A 97 -24.90 13.25 -1.52
CA ASP A 97 -23.68 14.02 -1.21
C ASP A 97 -22.46 13.14 -0.93
N ARG A 98 -22.57 11.83 -1.14
CA ARG A 98 -21.49 10.87 -0.81
C ARG A 98 -20.22 11.09 -1.63
N ASP A 99 -20.32 11.45 -2.88
CA ASP A 99 -19.15 11.59 -3.78
C ASP A 99 -18.32 12.83 -3.43
N ASP A 100 -18.95 13.92 -3.05
CA ASP A 100 -18.26 15.13 -2.57
C ASP A 100 -17.71 14.97 -1.15
N LEU A 101 -18.44 14.28 -0.28
CA LEU A 101 -18.04 14.04 1.12
C LEU A 101 -16.79 13.16 1.23
N VAL A 102 -16.65 12.14 0.39
CA VAL A 102 -15.47 11.26 0.44
C VAL A 102 -14.23 11.99 -0.06
N ALA A 103 -14.36 12.93 -0.98
CA ALA A 103 -13.25 13.81 -1.39
C ALA A 103 -12.72 14.69 -0.25
N HIS A 104 -13.53 14.95 0.77
CA HIS A 104 -13.17 15.73 1.94
C HIS A 104 -12.73 14.89 3.15
N VAL A 105 -12.99 13.57 3.13
CA VAL A 105 -12.64 12.67 4.25
C VAL A 105 -11.17 12.24 4.23
N TYR A 106 -10.56 12.24 3.06
CA TYR A 106 -9.15 11.85 2.90
C TYR A 106 -8.33 13.01 2.36
N ASP A 107 -7.27 13.31 3.06
CA ASP A 107 -6.20 14.20 2.58
C ASP A 107 -5.02 13.37 2.08
N ILE A 108 -4.22 13.94 1.17
CA ILE A 108 -3.05 13.27 0.60
C ILE A 108 -1.77 14.05 0.90
N THR A 109 -0.72 13.30 1.18
CA THR A 109 0.60 13.86 1.41
C THR A 109 1.34 13.99 0.08
N TYR A 110 1.48 15.23 -0.40
CA TYR A 110 2.25 15.54 -1.61
C TYR A 110 3.76 15.37 -1.40
N GLY A 111 4.49 15.11 -2.48
CA GLY A 111 5.95 14.99 -2.46
C GLY A 111 6.48 13.63 -2.00
N THR A 112 5.61 12.68 -1.63
CA THR A 112 5.99 11.32 -1.25
C THR A 112 6.22 10.41 -2.46
N ILE A 113 5.62 10.75 -3.61
CA ILE A 113 5.66 9.98 -4.87
C ILE A 113 6.35 10.81 -5.94
N ARG A 114 7.24 10.18 -6.69
CA ARG A 114 7.85 10.76 -7.90
C ARG A 114 6.90 10.51 -9.08
N ALA A 115 6.26 11.57 -9.57
CA ALA A 115 5.29 11.52 -10.65
C ALA A 115 5.83 10.78 -11.89
N GLY A 116 5.03 9.94 -12.50
CA GLY A 116 5.36 9.13 -13.68
C GLY A 116 6.43 8.05 -13.47
N LYS A 117 7.07 7.99 -12.30
CA LYS A 117 8.17 7.07 -12.01
C LYS A 117 7.78 6.00 -11.00
N ASP A 118 7.21 6.39 -9.87
CA ASP A 118 6.92 5.48 -8.76
C ASP A 118 5.62 4.71 -8.98
N ASN A 119 5.62 3.45 -8.61
CA ASN A 119 4.40 2.70 -8.35
C ASN A 119 3.89 3.07 -6.95
N LEU A 120 2.58 3.04 -6.76
CA LEU A 120 1.91 3.20 -5.48
C LEU A 120 1.14 1.93 -5.13
N VAL A 121 1.54 1.26 -4.07
CA VAL A 121 0.83 0.11 -3.50
C VAL A 121 0.04 0.58 -2.30
N ILE A 122 -1.28 0.39 -2.33
CA ILE A 122 -2.20 0.76 -1.26
C ILE A 122 -2.84 -0.50 -0.69
N LEU A 123 -2.68 -0.70 0.62
CA LEU A 123 -3.35 -1.76 1.35
C LEU A 123 -4.63 -1.23 2.00
N ASP A 124 -5.74 -1.92 1.74
CA ASP A 124 -7.01 -1.71 2.43
C ASP A 124 -7.37 -2.95 3.26
N ASP A 125 -8.28 -2.81 4.23
CA ASP A 125 -8.72 -3.93 5.06
C ASP A 125 -9.68 -4.85 4.29
N SER A 126 -10.63 -4.29 3.56
CA SER A 126 -11.60 -5.03 2.76
C SER A 126 -12.13 -4.21 1.59
N ILE A 127 -12.39 -4.88 0.47
CA ILE A 127 -13.05 -4.31 -0.70
C ILE A 127 -14.38 -5.03 -0.87
N VAL A 128 -15.47 -4.39 -0.42
CA VAL A 128 -16.83 -4.97 -0.49
C VAL A 128 -17.46 -4.68 -1.84
N ARG A 129 -17.84 -3.44 -2.10
CA ARG A 129 -18.45 -3.02 -3.38
C ARG A 129 -17.45 -2.35 -4.34
N GLY A 130 -16.33 -1.89 -3.82
CA GLY A 130 -15.31 -1.17 -4.57
C GLY A 130 -15.71 0.24 -5.03
N THR A 131 -16.94 0.68 -4.79
CA THR A 131 -17.45 1.99 -5.23
C THR A 131 -16.70 3.13 -4.57
N THR A 132 -16.60 3.13 -3.24
CA THR A 132 -15.88 4.14 -2.46
C THR A 132 -14.40 4.18 -2.84
N LEU A 133 -13.79 3.00 -3.02
CA LEU A 133 -12.40 2.89 -3.43
C LEU A 133 -12.18 3.50 -4.81
N ARG A 134 -12.99 3.12 -5.80
CA ARG A 134 -12.84 3.53 -7.20
C ARG A 134 -13.18 5.00 -7.41
N GLN A 135 -14.31 5.47 -6.86
CA GLN A 135 -14.81 6.82 -7.12
C GLN A 135 -14.09 7.89 -6.33
N SER A 136 -13.55 7.54 -5.17
CA SER A 136 -13.01 8.52 -4.25
C SER A 136 -11.52 8.34 -4.01
N ILE A 137 -11.10 7.22 -3.43
CA ILE A 137 -9.72 7.03 -2.99
C ILE A 137 -8.76 6.98 -4.19
N VAL A 138 -9.09 6.20 -5.23
CA VAL A 138 -8.22 6.08 -6.42
C VAL A 138 -8.11 7.42 -7.15
N ARG A 139 -9.19 8.19 -7.28
CA ARG A 139 -9.15 9.53 -7.90
C ARG A 139 -8.27 10.51 -7.14
N ILE A 140 -8.29 10.45 -5.80
CA ILE A 140 -7.43 11.32 -4.97
C ILE A 140 -5.96 10.91 -5.13
N LEU A 141 -5.68 9.61 -5.10
CA LEU A 141 -4.33 9.07 -5.26
C LEU A 141 -3.77 9.31 -6.67
N ASP A 142 -4.61 9.33 -7.70
CA ASP A 142 -4.23 9.61 -9.08
C ASP A 142 -3.69 11.04 -9.27
N ARG A 143 -4.07 11.98 -8.40
CA ARG A 143 -3.49 13.35 -8.37
C ARG A 143 -2.00 13.39 -8.03
N LEU A 144 -1.45 12.31 -7.48
CA LEU A 144 -0.02 12.15 -7.26
C LEU A 144 0.74 11.67 -8.49
N GLU A 145 0.01 11.39 -9.58
CA GLU A 145 0.54 10.91 -10.87
C GLU A 145 1.47 9.69 -10.75
N PRO A 146 1.11 8.64 -9.99
CA PRO A 146 1.95 7.45 -9.93
C PRO A 146 1.96 6.76 -11.30
N ARG A 147 3.06 6.07 -11.62
CA ARG A 147 3.15 5.23 -12.83
C ARG A 147 2.08 4.14 -12.83
N LYS A 148 1.77 3.58 -11.66
CA LYS A 148 0.81 2.51 -11.46
C LYS A 148 0.26 2.56 -10.03
N ILE A 149 -1.03 2.34 -9.87
CA ILE A 149 -1.65 2.14 -8.56
C ILE A 149 -2.02 0.66 -8.44
N VAL A 150 -1.54 0.01 -7.38
CA VAL A 150 -1.88 -1.37 -7.01
C VAL A 150 -2.66 -1.32 -5.71
N VAL A 151 -3.92 -1.75 -5.75
CA VAL A 151 -4.77 -1.83 -4.56
C VAL A 151 -4.84 -3.27 -4.08
N CYS A 152 -4.54 -3.49 -2.80
CA CYS A 152 -4.54 -4.79 -2.16
C CYS A 152 -5.56 -4.81 -1.02
N SER A 153 -6.30 -5.90 -0.88
CA SER A 153 -7.15 -6.17 0.28
C SER A 153 -6.50 -7.19 1.20
N SER A 154 -6.48 -6.91 2.50
CA SER A 154 -6.02 -7.89 3.49
C SER A 154 -7.08 -8.92 3.85
N ALA A 155 -8.37 -8.64 3.54
CA ALA A 155 -9.43 -9.63 3.65
C ALA A 155 -9.49 -10.53 2.40
N PRO A 156 -9.92 -11.79 2.56
CA PRO A 156 -10.16 -12.66 1.43
C PRO A 156 -11.31 -12.14 0.55
N GLN A 157 -11.33 -12.58 -0.70
CA GLN A 157 -12.39 -12.24 -1.64
C GLN A 157 -13.74 -12.76 -1.16
N ILE A 158 -14.75 -11.90 -1.14
CA ILE A 158 -16.15 -12.27 -0.87
C ILE A 158 -16.68 -13.03 -2.09
N ARG A 159 -16.99 -14.31 -1.93
CA ARG A 159 -17.44 -15.19 -3.02
C ARG A 159 -18.90 -15.60 -2.93
N TYR A 160 -19.52 -15.43 -1.78
CA TYR A 160 -20.89 -15.87 -1.51
C TYR A 160 -21.65 -14.79 -0.76
N PRO A 161 -22.99 -14.73 -0.90
CA PRO A 161 -23.81 -13.82 -0.08
C PRO A 161 -23.58 -14.10 1.40
N ASP A 162 -23.49 -13.02 2.19
CA ASP A 162 -23.38 -13.09 3.64
C ASP A 162 -24.75 -12.90 4.27
N CYS A 163 -25.12 -13.78 5.24
CA CYS A 163 -26.38 -13.73 5.95
C CYS A 163 -26.50 -12.51 6.90
N TYR A 164 -25.39 -11.90 7.24
CA TYR A 164 -25.33 -10.71 8.10
C TYR A 164 -25.27 -9.40 7.32
N GLY A 165 -25.44 -9.47 5.99
CA GLY A 165 -25.74 -8.38 5.09
C GLY A 165 -25.03 -7.06 5.36
N ILE A 166 -23.83 -6.88 4.83
CA ILE A 166 -23.40 -5.54 4.46
C ILE A 166 -24.01 -5.28 3.08
N ASP A 167 -25.14 -4.59 3.07
CA ASP A 167 -25.78 -4.12 1.85
C ASP A 167 -24.87 -3.19 1.04
#